data_1c4cb4e91fc17fa2ae261cea79c9a2b5
#
_entry.id   1c4cb4e91fc17fa2ae261cea79c9a2b5
#
_cell.length_a   1.000
_cell.length_b   1.000
_cell.length_c   1.000
_cell.angle_alpha   90.00
_cell.angle_beta   90.00
_cell.angle_gamma   90.00
#
_symmetry.space_group_name_H-M   'P 1'
#
loop_
_entity.id
_entity.type
_entity.pdbx_description
1 polymer ?
#
loop_
_entity_poly.entity_id
_entity_poly.type
_entity_poly.pdbx_seq_one_letter_code
_entity_poly.pdbx_strand_id
1 'polypeptide(L)'
;GQRSLGVSGEQMPTSDTVTEPRERILVHCDLDAFFAAVEILHHSLDPDKPLIIGSDPQAGRGRGIVSTCNYAARAFGIHSAMPISEAWRRCPGHPFGPGHYIRGSRGLYSRASRRVMAILQEPAEFFEKASIDEAYLDVTRAVDGDWDAAFALCRTLQNSIEEKVGLTASFGIAPTRILAKMSSEVNKPKGIFRILPDEIGDFFEGRSLREVPGIGPKRATQLAEWGLVTVDEAYVFGELALGRMAGERFASWLTRVVDGTTSHEVRP
;
A
#
# COMPACT_ATOMS: atom_id res chain seq x y z
N GLY A 1 -27.86 62.75 44.92
CA GLY A 1 -28.04 61.96 43.80
C GLY A 1 -26.67 61.59 43.17
N GLN A 2 -26.10 60.48 43.57
CA GLN A 2 -24.89 59.94 42.83
C GLN A 2 -25.33 58.76 41.97
N ARG A 3 -25.10 58.89 40.68
CA ARG A 3 -25.29 57.83 39.76
C ARG A 3 -23.99 56.98 39.70
N SER A 4 -24.08 55.76 40.03
CA SER A 4 -23.05 54.76 39.87
C SER A 4 -23.10 54.25 38.41
N LEU A 5 -22.02 54.44 37.68
CA LEU A 5 -21.81 53.87 36.36
C LEU A 5 -21.30 52.45 36.54
N GLY A 6 -22.11 51.46 36.15
CA GLY A 6 -21.70 50.06 36.07
C GLY A 6 -20.81 49.88 34.85
N VAL A 7 -19.58 49.42 35.07
CA VAL A 7 -18.68 48.97 34.05
C VAL A 7 -19.00 47.51 33.78
N SER A 8 -19.61 47.24 32.65
CA SER A 8 -19.79 45.89 32.12
C SER A 8 -18.43 45.36 31.67
N GLY A 9 -17.89 44.38 32.43
CA GLY A 9 -16.71 43.64 32.02
C GLY A 9 -17.06 42.74 30.87
N GLU A 10 -16.58 43.06 29.69
CA GLU A 10 -16.50 42.12 28.57
C GLU A 10 -15.47 41.05 28.92
N GLN A 11 -15.98 39.87 29.18
CA GLN A 11 -15.13 38.68 29.24
C GLN A 11 -14.64 38.36 27.82
N MET A 12 -13.36 38.53 27.62
CA MET A 12 -12.66 38.03 26.45
C MET A 12 -12.79 36.49 26.42
N PRO A 13 -13.06 35.87 25.27
CA PRO A 13 -13.04 34.43 25.16
C PRO A 13 -11.60 33.95 25.28
N THR A 14 -11.29 33.35 26.44
CA THR A 14 -10.06 32.58 26.60
C THR A 14 -10.27 31.20 26.00
N SER A 15 -9.35 30.87 25.22
CA SER A 15 -8.82 29.56 24.81
C SER A 15 -8.89 29.30 23.33
N ASP A 16 -7.84 29.74 22.69
CA ASP A 16 -7.26 28.91 21.64
C ASP A 16 -6.82 27.60 22.32
N THR A 17 -7.73 26.64 22.38
CA THR A 17 -7.34 25.25 22.54
C THR A 17 -6.62 24.91 21.27
N VAL A 18 -5.29 24.95 21.33
CA VAL A 18 -4.44 24.23 20.41
C VAL A 18 -4.84 22.77 20.57
N THR A 19 -5.82 22.34 19.77
CA THR A 19 -6.11 20.92 19.63
C THR A 19 -4.83 20.30 19.11
N GLU A 20 -4.17 19.50 19.95
CA GLU A 20 -3.11 18.64 19.48
C GLU A 20 -3.58 17.94 18.20
N PRO A 21 -2.74 17.85 17.15
CA PRO A 21 -3.16 17.22 15.94
C PRO A 21 -3.65 15.81 16.29
N ARG A 22 -4.95 15.58 16.08
CA ARG A 22 -5.55 14.27 16.31
C ARG A 22 -4.76 13.28 15.47
N GLU A 23 -4.28 12.24 16.12
CA GLU A 23 -3.66 11.10 15.48
C GLU A 23 -4.56 10.57 14.37
N ARG A 24 -4.01 10.47 13.16
CA ARG A 24 -4.77 9.99 12.02
C ARG A 24 -4.72 8.48 11.91
N ILE A 25 -5.83 7.90 11.48
CA ILE A 25 -5.92 6.49 11.12
C ILE A 25 -6.05 6.41 9.61
N LEU A 26 -4.96 6.01 8.96
CA LEU A 26 -4.89 5.88 7.52
C LEU A 26 -4.97 4.42 7.12
N VAL A 27 -5.64 4.17 5.99
CA VAL A 27 -5.76 2.86 5.38
C VAL A 27 -5.18 2.91 3.98
N HIS A 28 -4.34 1.94 3.66
CA HIS A 28 -3.94 1.65 2.29
C HIS A 28 -4.63 0.35 1.86
N CYS A 29 -5.33 0.41 0.74
CA CYS A 29 -5.95 -0.75 0.11
C CYS A 29 -5.21 -1.07 -1.19
N ASP A 30 -4.93 -2.36 -1.38
CA ASP A 30 -4.29 -2.87 -2.58
C ASP A 30 -5.06 -4.11 -3.05
N LEU A 31 -5.48 -4.11 -4.31
CA LEU A 31 -6.18 -5.25 -4.89
C LEU A 31 -5.18 -6.36 -5.21
N ASP A 32 -5.46 -7.56 -4.72
CA ASP A 32 -4.56 -8.71 -4.87
C ASP A 32 -4.49 -9.19 -6.33
N ALA A 33 -3.28 -9.23 -6.90
CA ALA A 33 -3.01 -9.68 -8.25
C ALA A 33 -4.08 -9.17 -9.25
N PHE A 34 -4.32 -7.86 -9.25
CA PHE A 34 -5.51 -7.22 -9.79
C PHE A 34 -5.83 -7.60 -11.24
N PHE A 35 -4.87 -7.41 -12.16
CA PHE A 35 -5.13 -7.68 -13.57
C PHE A 35 -5.44 -9.16 -13.81
N ALA A 36 -4.67 -10.04 -13.19
CA ALA A 36 -4.89 -11.48 -13.30
C ALA A 36 -6.24 -11.89 -12.69
N ALA A 37 -6.59 -11.33 -11.54
CA ALA A 37 -7.85 -11.61 -10.88
C ALA A 37 -9.06 -11.18 -11.72
N VAL A 38 -8.99 -10.01 -12.37
CA VAL A 38 -10.05 -9.53 -13.28
C VAL A 38 -10.21 -10.45 -14.48
N GLU A 39 -9.11 -10.87 -15.09
CA GLU A 39 -9.14 -11.77 -16.25
C GLU A 39 -9.68 -13.16 -15.87
N ILE A 40 -9.27 -13.70 -14.74
CA ILE A 40 -9.78 -14.96 -14.20
C ILE A 40 -11.30 -14.88 -13.97
N LEU A 41 -11.75 -13.81 -13.36
CA LEU A 41 -13.17 -13.59 -13.10
C LEU A 41 -13.98 -13.46 -14.38
N HIS A 42 -13.52 -12.62 -15.31
CA HIS A 42 -14.24 -12.33 -16.56
C HIS A 42 -14.32 -13.54 -17.49
N HIS A 43 -13.25 -14.30 -17.62
CA HIS A 43 -13.17 -15.45 -18.51
C HIS A 43 -13.46 -16.79 -17.81
N SER A 44 -13.83 -16.77 -16.55
CA SER A 44 -14.10 -17.97 -15.73
C SER A 44 -12.93 -18.97 -15.78
N LEU A 45 -11.71 -18.44 -15.60
CA LEU A 45 -10.50 -19.25 -15.61
C LEU A 45 -10.26 -19.92 -14.26
N ASP A 46 -9.49 -21.00 -14.28
CA ASP A 46 -9.06 -21.66 -13.05
C ASP A 46 -7.93 -20.86 -12.39
N PRO A 47 -8.12 -20.34 -11.16
CA PRO A 47 -7.10 -19.55 -10.48
C PRO A 47 -5.86 -20.37 -10.07
N ASP A 48 -5.97 -21.70 -10.05
CA ASP A 48 -4.85 -22.59 -9.70
C ASP A 48 -3.94 -22.90 -10.89
N LYS A 49 -4.34 -22.46 -12.09
CA LYS A 49 -3.52 -22.62 -13.30
C LYS A 49 -2.73 -21.34 -13.62
N PRO A 50 -1.48 -21.48 -14.14
CA PRO A 50 -0.65 -20.34 -14.45
C PRO A 50 -1.27 -19.43 -15.54
N LEU A 51 -1.51 -18.17 -15.18
CA LEU A 51 -1.96 -17.13 -16.10
C LEU A 51 -0.90 -16.05 -16.24
N ILE A 52 -0.47 -15.79 -17.46
CA ILE A 52 0.54 -14.78 -17.79
C ILE A 52 -0.09 -13.74 -18.71
N ILE A 53 -0.05 -12.49 -18.29
CA ILE A 53 -0.58 -11.34 -19.04
C ILE A 53 0.61 -10.54 -19.58
N GLY A 54 0.64 -10.32 -20.87
CA GLY A 54 1.71 -9.57 -21.48
C GLY A 54 1.75 -9.72 -22.99
N SER A 55 2.94 -9.60 -23.55
CA SER A 55 3.17 -9.75 -24.99
C SER A 55 2.93 -11.17 -25.45
N ASP A 56 2.63 -11.34 -26.74
CA ASP A 56 2.49 -12.66 -27.34
C ASP A 56 3.82 -13.43 -27.27
N PRO A 57 3.84 -14.61 -26.64
CA PRO A 57 5.06 -15.40 -26.49
C PRO A 57 5.54 -16.03 -27.80
N GLN A 58 4.70 -16.20 -28.82
CA GLN A 58 5.03 -16.82 -30.12
C GLN A 58 5.84 -18.11 -29.95
N ALA A 59 5.38 -18.99 -29.07
CA ALA A 59 6.05 -20.26 -28.74
C ALA A 59 7.53 -20.09 -28.33
N GLY A 60 7.84 -19.06 -27.58
CA GLY A 60 9.19 -18.79 -27.10
C GLY A 60 10.03 -17.85 -27.96
N ARG A 61 9.50 -17.39 -29.08
CA ARG A 61 10.18 -16.45 -30.00
C ARG A 61 9.69 -15.03 -29.88
N GLY A 62 8.69 -14.80 -29.03
CA GLY A 62 8.08 -13.49 -28.83
C GLY A 62 9.05 -12.47 -28.22
N ARG A 63 8.84 -11.22 -28.61
CA ARG A 63 9.53 -10.06 -28.05
C ARG A 63 8.59 -9.33 -27.08
N GLY A 64 9.15 -8.69 -26.11
CA GLY A 64 8.40 -7.97 -25.09
C GLY A 64 8.49 -8.65 -23.73
N ILE A 65 7.62 -8.24 -22.84
CA ILE A 65 7.71 -8.58 -21.42
C ILE A 65 6.39 -9.10 -20.86
N VAL A 66 6.49 -9.74 -19.71
CA VAL A 66 5.36 -10.01 -18.82
C VAL A 66 4.90 -8.71 -18.20
N SER A 67 3.61 -8.38 -18.32
CA SER A 67 3.01 -7.27 -17.56
C SER A 67 2.76 -7.69 -16.11
N THR A 68 2.06 -8.79 -15.93
CA THR A 68 1.80 -9.41 -14.64
C THR A 68 1.39 -10.86 -14.79
N CYS A 69 1.27 -11.57 -13.68
CA CYS A 69 0.83 -12.95 -13.66
C CYS A 69 0.15 -13.29 -12.33
N ASN A 70 -0.57 -14.41 -12.30
CA ASN A 70 -1.18 -14.88 -11.06
C ASN A 70 -0.15 -15.62 -10.17
N TYR A 71 -0.59 -16.01 -8.97
CA TYR A 71 0.28 -16.71 -8.02
C TYR A 71 0.75 -18.08 -8.55
N ALA A 72 -0.10 -18.79 -9.29
CA ALA A 72 0.28 -20.07 -9.89
C ALA A 72 1.44 -19.91 -10.89
N ALA A 73 1.45 -18.83 -11.68
CA ALA A 73 2.56 -18.52 -12.60
C ALA A 73 3.82 -18.09 -11.83
N ARG A 74 3.67 -17.38 -10.73
CA ARG A 74 4.81 -16.96 -9.88
C ARG A 74 5.54 -18.16 -9.28
N ALA A 75 4.85 -19.26 -9.04
CA ALA A 75 5.47 -20.51 -8.58
C ALA A 75 6.51 -21.07 -9.59
N PHE A 76 6.39 -20.72 -10.87
CA PHE A 76 7.38 -21.03 -11.92
C PHE A 76 8.51 -19.99 -12.01
N GLY A 77 8.55 -19.03 -11.08
CA GLY A 77 9.54 -17.96 -11.08
C GLY A 77 9.24 -16.82 -12.06
N ILE A 78 8.01 -16.75 -12.59
CA ILE A 78 7.59 -15.68 -13.50
C ILE A 78 7.23 -14.43 -12.69
N HIS A 79 7.64 -13.27 -13.18
CA HIS A 79 7.39 -11.97 -12.56
C HIS A 79 7.22 -10.85 -13.59
N SER A 80 6.68 -9.71 -13.16
CA SER A 80 6.55 -8.52 -13.99
C SER A 80 7.91 -8.10 -14.57
N ALA A 81 7.89 -7.60 -15.79
CA ALA A 81 9.04 -7.16 -16.57
C ALA A 81 9.97 -8.28 -17.06
N MET A 82 9.71 -9.53 -16.70
CA MET A 82 10.45 -10.67 -17.27
C MET A 82 10.27 -10.72 -18.79
N PRO A 83 11.33 -11.01 -19.58
CA PRO A 83 11.16 -11.27 -21.00
C PRO A 83 10.14 -12.39 -21.23
N ILE A 84 9.23 -12.18 -22.18
CA ILE A 84 8.16 -13.16 -22.42
C ILE A 84 8.70 -14.51 -22.91
N SER A 85 9.81 -14.51 -23.61
CA SER A 85 10.51 -15.73 -24.04
C SER A 85 11.05 -16.54 -22.86
N GLU A 86 11.53 -15.86 -21.81
CA GLU A 86 11.97 -16.51 -20.57
C GLU A 86 10.80 -17.09 -19.79
N ALA A 87 9.69 -16.35 -19.70
CA ALA A 87 8.47 -16.86 -19.10
C ALA A 87 7.98 -18.13 -19.77
N TRP A 88 8.02 -18.16 -21.11
CA TRP A 88 7.67 -19.35 -21.89
C TRP A 88 8.57 -20.54 -21.58
N ARG A 89 9.87 -20.34 -21.47
CA ARG A 89 10.80 -21.42 -21.10
C ARG A 89 10.48 -22.01 -19.74
N ARG A 90 10.10 -21.17 -18.77
CA ARG A 90 9.77 -21.61 -17.42
C ARG A 90 8.41 -22.27 -17.32
N CYS A 91 7.43 -21.76 -18.07
CA CYS A 91 6.07 -22.25 -18.10
C CYS A 91 5.51 -22.16 -19.51
N PRO A 92 5.77 -23.14 -20.37
CA PRO A 92 5.23 -23.12 -21.72
C PRO A 92 3.70 -23.11 -21.71
N GLY A 93 3.12 -22.46 -22.75
CA GLY A 93 1.69 -22.46 -22.96
C GLY A 93 1.21 -23.69 -23.74
N HIS A 94 -0.11 -23.85 -23.81
CA HIS A 94 -0.75 -24.92 -24.57
C HIS A 94 -0.27 -24.91 -26.05
N PRO A 95 0.03 -26.07 -26.68
CA PRO A 95 -0.13 -27.44 -26.16
C PRO A 95 1.11 -27.96 -25.43
N PHE A 96 2.13 -27.14 -25.19
CA PHE A 96 3.45 -27.57 -24.71
C PHE A 96 3.54 -27.59 -23.16
N GLY A 97 2.60 -26.93 -22.47
CA GLY A 97 2.60 -26.84 -21.03
C GLY A 97 1.34 -26.17 -20.47
N PRO A 98 1.30 -25.92 -19.15
CA PRO A 98 0.09 -25.46 -18.47
C PRO A 98 -0.15 -23.96 -18.55
N GLY A 99 0.78 -23.18 -19.09
CA GLY A 99 0.69 -21.73 -19.12
C GLY A 99 -0.45 -21.23 -20.01
N HIS A 100 -1.16 -20.23 -19.51
CA HIS A 100 -2.18 -19.51 -20.26
C HIS A 100 -1.70 -18.08 -20.50
N TYR A 101 -1.44 -17.73 -21.75
CA TYR A 101 -0.90 -16.43 -22.15
C TYR A 101 -1.98 -15.60 -22.81
N ILE A 102 -2.24 -14.41 -22.27
CA ILE A 102 -3.24 -13.47 -22.79
C ILE A 102 -2.69 -12.04 -22.82
N ARG A 103 -3.30 -11.23 -23.67
CA ARG A 103 -3.13 -9.78 -23.62
C ARG A 103 -4.12 -9.19 -22.61
N GLY A 104 -3.70 -8.14 -21.89
CA GLY A 104 -4.58 -7.49 -20.93
C GLY A 104 -5.70 -6.70 -21.60
N SER A 105 -6.79 -6.51 -20.87
CA SER A 105 -7.94 -5.69 -21.26
C SER A 105 -8.09 -4.49 -20.36
N ARG A 106 -7.61 -3.32 -20.79
CA ARG A 106 -7.67 -2.06 -20.02
C ARG A 106 -9.11 -1.66 -19.66
N GLY A 107 -10.05 -1.91 -20.56
CA GLY A 107 -11.47 -1.58 -20.31
C GLY A 107 -12.05 -2.37 -19.16
N LEU A 108 -11.74 -3.66 -19.06
CA LEU A 108 -12.14 -4.51 -17.94
C LEU A 108 -11.53 -4.02 -16.62
N TYR A 109 -10.25 -3.71 -16.62
CA TYR A 109 -9.54 -3.25 -15.42
C TYR A 109 -10.11 -1.93 -14.91
N SER A 110 -10.34 -0.97 -15.80
CA SER A 110 -10.91 0.33 -15.45
C SER A 110 -12.31 0.22 -14.85
N ARG A 111 -13.15 -0.66 -15.41
CA ARG A 111 -14.51 -0.88 -14.87
C ARG A 111 -14.47 -1.52 -13.49
N ALA A 112 -13.67 -2.55 -13.31
CA ALA A 112 -13.50 -3.21 -12.01
C ALA A 112 -12.94 -2.24 -10.96
N SER A 113 -11.92 -1.47 -11.33
CA SER A 113 -11.33 -0.46 -10.46
C SER A 113 -12.35 0.57 -9.99
N ARG A 114 -13.16 1.11 -10.90
CA ARG A 114 -14.20 2.10 -10.54
C ARG A 114 -15.20 1.54 -9.52
N ARG A 115 -15.60 0.29 -9.68
CA ARG A 115 -16.53 -0.36 -8.75
C ARG A 115 -15.92 -0.52 -7.36
N VAL A 116 -14.67 -0.93 -7.29
CA VAL A 116 -13.93 -1.06 -6.02
C VAL A 116 -13.72 0.31 -5.37
N MET A 117 -13.29 1.29 -6.13
CA MET A 117 -13.03 2.64 -5.60
C MET A 117 -14.30 3.29 -5.04
N ALA A 118 -15.47 3.05 -5.64
CA ALA A 118 -16.75 3.52 -5.12
C ALA A 118 -17.06 2.93 -3.74
N ILE A 119 -16.76 1.65 -3.52
CA ILE A 119 -16.92 0.99 -2.22
C ILE A 119 -15.98 1.59 -1.18
N LEU A 120 -14.73 1.80 -1.54
CA LEU A 120 -13.71 2.33 -0.63
C LEU A 120 -13.95 3.79 -0.25
N GLN A 121 -14.47 4.57 -1.16
CA GLN A 121 -14.69 6.01 -0.96
C GLN A 121 -15.78 6.31 0.05
N GLU A 122 -16.79 5.45 0.16
CA GLU A 122 -17.98 5.71 0.96
C GLU A 122 -17.68 6.07 2.43
N PRO A 123 -16.87 5.29 3.19
CA PRO A 123 -16.62 5.59 4.60
C PRO A 123 -15.51 6.62 4.82
N ALA A 124 -14.74 6.98 3.80
CA ALA A 124 -13.55 7.79 3.96
C ALA A 124 -13.89 9.28 4.09
N GLU A 125 -13.32 9.96 5.07
CA GLU A 125 -13.35 11.43 5.15
C GLU A 125 -12.56 12.03 3.99
N PHE A 126 -11.38 11.50 3.77
CA PHE A 126 -10.53 11.82 2.61
C PHE A 126 -10.18 10.53 1.89
N PHE A 127 -10.28 10.54 0.57
CA PHE A 127 -10.03 9.42 -0.30
C PHE A 127 -9.08 9.81 -1.43
N GLU A 128 -8.07 8.99 -1.67
CA GLU A 128 -7.12 9.19 -2.75
C GLU A 128 -6.95 7.91 -3.55
N LYS A 129 -7.30 7.94 -4.82
CA LYS A 129 -6.95 6.87 -5.75
C LYS A 129 -5.48 7.04 -6.14
N ALA A 130 -4.61 6.20 -5.62
CA ALA A 130 -3.18 6.25 -5.88
C ALA A 130 -2.81 5.64 -7.23
N SER A 131 -3.51 4.57 -7.62
CA SER A 131 -3.37 3.90 -8.91
C SER A 131 -4.67 3.18 -9.25
N ILE A 132 -4.66 2.40 -10.34
CA ILE A 132 -5.83 1.60 -10.74
C ILE A 132 -6.22 0.55 -9.70
N ASP A 133 -5.29 0.08 -8.90
CA ASP A 133 -5.49 -0.99 -7.91
C ASP A 133 -5.12 -0.59 -6.47
N GLU A 134 -4.81 0.69 -6.22
CA GLU A 134 -4.41 1.17 -4.91
C GLU A 134 -5.15 2.44 -4.52
N ALA A 135 -5.50 2.54 -3.25
CA ALA A 135 -6.12 3.73 -2.68
C ALA A 135 -5.67 3.98 -1.25
N TYR A 136 -5.66 5.25 -0.85
CA TYR A 136 -5.51 5.67 0.53
C TYR A 136 -6.84 6.25 1.04
N LEU A 137 -7.18 5.89 2.27
CA LEU A 137 -8.35 6.38 2.98
C LEU A 137 -7.92 6.97 4.31
N ASP A 138 -8.46 8.14 4.66
CA ASP A 138 -8.45 8.63 6.03
C ASP A 138 -9.79 8.26 6.66
N VAL A 139 -9.78 7.33 7.58
CA VAL A 139 -10.97 6.81 8.24
C VAL A 139 -11.11 7.30 9.68
N THR A 140 -10.27 8.23 10.10
CA THR A 140 -10.23 8.73 11.47
C THR A 140 -11.62 9.11 11.97
N ARG A 141 -12.36 9.87 11.18
CA ARG A 141 -13.71 10.34 11.55
C ARG A 141 -14.73 9.20 11.52
N ALA A 142 -14.69 8.34 10.51
CA ALA A 142 -15.63 7.22 10.35
C ALA A 142 -15.58 6.26 11.53
N VAL A 143 -14.42 6.09 12.16
CA VAL A 143 -14.21 5.18 13.28
C VAL A 143 -14.03 5.92 14.62
N ASP A 144 -14.22 7.23 14.61
CA ASP A 144 -14.08 8.09 15.80
C ASP A 144 -12.75 7.88 16.57
N GLY A 145 -11.66 7.72 15.81
CA GLY A 145 -10.32 7.51 16.37
C GLY A 145 -10.08 6.12 16.97
N ASP A 146 -10.98 5.18 16.78
CA ASP A 146 -10.87 3.82 17.32
C ASP A 146 -10.17 2.87 16.32
N TRP A 147 -8.98 2.38 16.71
CA TRP A 147 -8.17 1.48 15.89
C TRP A 147 -8.80 0.11 15.70
N ASP A 148 -9.53 -0.41 16.67
CA ASP A 148 -10.24 -1.69 16.53
C ASP A 148 -11.42 -1.55 15.57
N ALA A 149 -12.13 -0.43 15.63
CA ALA A 149 -13.19 -0.11 14.66
C ALA A 149 -12.64 0.04 13.25
N ALA A 150 -11.44 0.59 13.10
CA ALA A 150 -10.77 0.69 11.80
C ALA A 150 -10.46 -0.69 11.21
N PHE A 151 -9.99 -1.62 12.03
CA PHE A 151 -9.77 -3.00 11.59
C PHE A 151 -11.07 -3.67 11.15
N ALA A 152 -12.13 -3.52 11.93
CA ALA A 152 -13.46 -4.04 11.59
C ALA A 152 -14.01 -3.42 10.30
N LEU A 153 -13.81 -2.11 10.10
CA LEU A 153 -14.20 -1.42 8.86
C LEU A 153 -13.47 -2.00 7.65
N CYS A 154 -12.17 -2.24 7.75
CA CYS A 154 -11.41 -2.86 6.67
C CYS A 154 -11.90 -4.26 6.33
N ARG A 155 -12.27 -5.05 7.34
CA ARG A 155 -12.89 -6.36 7.13
C ARG A 155 -14.22 -6.24 6.38
N THR A 156 -15.04 -5.29 6.75
CA THR A 156 -16.32 -5.01 6.07
C THR A 156 -16.10 -4.61 4.61
N LEU A 157 -15.14 -3.72 4.36
CA LEU A 157 -14.78 -3.30 2.99
C LEU A 157 -14.25 -4.47 2.16
N GLN A 158 -13.38 -5.29 2.75
CA GLN A 158 -12.82 -6.48 2.10
C GLN A 158 -13.93 -7.46 1.68
N ASN A 159 -14.86 -7.73 2.57
CA ASN A 159 -16.00 -8.60 2.29
C ASN A 159 -16.93 -7.99 1.23
N SER A 160 -17.18 -6.70 1.27
CA SER A 160 -18.00 -5.99 0.29
C SER A 160 -17.40 -6.04 -1.12
N ILE A 161 -16.10 -5.84 -1.23
CA ILE A 161 -15.38 -5.94 -2.50
C ILE A 161 -15.49 -7.35 -3.08
N GLU A 162 -15.27 -8.36 -2.26
CA GLU A 162 -15.37 -9.76 -2.70
C GLU A 162 -16.79 -10.13 -3.12
N GLU A 163 -17.78 -9.75 -2.32
CA GLU A 163 -19.18 -10.05 -2.59
C GLU A 163 -19.73 -9.33 -3.82
N LYS A 164 -19.45 -8.03 -3.95
CA LYS A 164 -20.01 -7.19 -5.02
C LYS A 164 -19.21 -7.19 -6.31
N VAL A 165 -17.90 -7.34 -6.23
CA VAL A 165 -16.99 -7.24 -7.38
C VAL A 165 -16.28 -8.56 -7.70
N GLY A 166 -16.21 -9.49 -6.74
CA GLY A 166 -15.56 -10.79 -6.94
C GLY A 166 -14.05 -10.75 -6.87
N LEU A 167 -13.48 -9.67 -6.34
CA LEU A 167 -12.03 -9.49 -6.18
C LEU A 167 -11.64 -9.52 -4.71
N THR A 168 -10.39 -9.89 -4.43
CA THR A 168 -9.85 -9.79 -3.09
C THR A 168 -8.95 -8.56 -2.94
N ALA A 169 -8.92 -8.00 -1.75
CA ALA A 169 -8.12 -6.85 -1.41
C ALA A 169 -7.38 -7.07 -0.10
N SER A 170 -6.20 -6.45 0.01
CA SER A 170 -5.43 -6.42 1.24
C SER A 170 -5.37 -4.98 1.77
N PHE A 171 -5.40 -4.84 3.09
CA PHE A 171 -5.49 -3.56 3.77
C PHE A 171 -4.35 -3.40 4.78
N GLY A 172 -3.79 -2.21 4.81
CA GLY A 172 -2.86 -1.79 5.86
C GLY A 172 -3.43 -0.59 6.60
N ILE A 173 -3.34 -0.61 7.92
CA ILE A 173 -3.86 0.44 8.80
C ILE A 173 -2.69 0.97 9.63
N ALA A 174 -2.44 2.27 9.55
CA ALA A 174 -1.30 2.87 10.24
C ALA A 174 -1.47 4.39 10.42
N PRO A 175 -0.63 5.03 11.25
CA PRO A 175 -0.73 6.48 11.46
C PRO A 175 -0.13 7.32 10.33
N THR A 176 0.62 6.73 9.41
CA THR A 176 1.21 7.43 8.26
C THR A 176 0.97 6.69 6.95
N ARG A 177 1.06 7.41 5.84
CA ARG A 177 0.87 6.84 4.49
C ARG A 177 1.82 5.68 4.21
N ILE A 178 3.11 5.90 4.46
CA ILE A 178 4.14 4.90 4.16
C ILE A 178 3.95 3.63 4.99
N LEU A 179 3.62 3.78 6.27
CA LEU A 179 3.35 2.64 7.14
C LEU A 179 2.07 1.90 6.75
N ALA A 180 1.03 2.61 6.34
CA ALA A 180 -0.20 1.99 5.82
C ALA A 180 0.10 1.16 4.56
N LYS A 181 0.91 1.68 3.64
CA LYS A 181 1.32 0.96 2.45
C LYS A 181 2.14 -0.27 2.78
N MET A 182 3.12 -0.17 3.66
CA MET A 182 3.93 -1.31 4.10
C MET A 182 3.06 -2.37 4.80
N SER A 183 2.11 -1.94 5.62
CA SER A 183 1.19 -2.84 6.32
C SER A 183 0.32 -3.65 5.37
N SER A 184 -0.10 -3.07 4.25
CA SER A 184 -0.94 -3.76 3.28
C SER A 184 -0.26 -4.96 2.60
N GLU A 185 1.07 -5.01 2.64
CA GLU A 185 1.86 -6.12 2.09
C GLU A 185 1.99 -7.32 3.03
N VAL A 186 1.86 -7.11 4.34
CA VAL A 186 2.27 -8.10 5.36
C VAL A 186 1.48 -9.40 5.27
N ASN A 187 0.17 -9.33 5.10
CA ASN A 187 -0.72 -10.49 5.12
C ASN A 187 -1.35 -10.82 3.76
N LYS A 188 -0.76 -10.36 2.65
CA LYS A 188 -1.26 -10.69 1.32
C LYS A 188 -1.23 -12.20 1.05
N PRO A 189 -2.22 -12.74 0.30
CA PRO A 189 -3.42 -12.08 -0.22
C PRO A 189 -4.57 -12.04 0.80
N LYS A 190 -5.58 -11.21 0.55
CA LYS A 190 -6.80 -11.08 1.36
C LYS A 190 -6.47 -10.91 2.86
N GLY A 191 -5.51 -10.03 3.13
CA GLY A 191 -5.03 -9.77 4.47
C GLY A 191 -5.40 -8.39 4.99
N ILE A 192 -5.30 -8.24 6.29
CA ILE A 192 -5.41 -6.97 7.00
C ILE A 192 -4.30 -6.95 8.04
N PHE A 193 -3.54 -5.87 8.06
CA PHE A 193 -2.49 -5.67 9.06
C PHE A 193 -2.56 -4.24 9.60
N ARG A 194 -2.32 -4.08 10.91
CA ARG A 194 -2.41 -2.81 11.60
C ARG A 194 -1.13 -2.53 12.38
N ILE A 195 -0.65 -1.29 12.27
CA ILE A 195 0.44 -0.77 13.10
C ILE A 195 -0.11 0.36 13.96
N LEU A 196 -0.17 0.16 15.28
CA LEU A 196 -0.48 1.21 16.22
C LEU A 196 0.72 2.16 16.37
N PRO A 197 0.51 3.42 16.79
CA PRO A 197 1.60 4.40 16.91
C PRO A 197 2.77 3.96 17.79
N ASP A 198 2.49 3.22 18.86
CA ASP A 198 3.51 2.68 19.77
C ASP A 198 4.14 1.37 19.28
N GLU A 199 3.68 0.81 18.18
CA GLU A 199 4.18 -0.44 17.60
C GLU A 199 5.15 -0.22 16.43
N ILE A 200 5.42 1.02 16.03
CA ILE A 200 6.22 1.34 14.84
C ILE A 200 7.65 0.80 14.97
N GLY A 201 8.26 0.97 16.12
CA GLY A 201 9.61 0.45 16.40
C GLY A 201 9.69 -1.05 16.26
N ASP A 202 8.74 -1.76 16.85
CA ASP A 202 8.67 -3.23 16.77
C ASP A 202 8.45 -3.71 15.34
N PHE A 203 7.62 -2.99 14.58
CA PHE A 203 7.40 -3.31 13.16
C PHE A 203 8.67 -3.25 12.33
N PHE A 204 9.54 -2.29 12.58
CA PHE A 204 10.78 -2.13 11.83
C PHE A 204 11.93 -3.01 12.31
N GLU A 205 11.84 -3.60 13.49
CA GLU A 205 12.88 -4.46 14.03
C GLU A 205 13.16 -5.65 13.09
N GLY A 206 14.38 -5.76 12.60
CA GLY A 206 14.82 -6.81 11.68
C GLY A 206 14.26 -6.68 10.25
N ARG A 207 13.49 -5.64 9.95
CA ARG A 207 12.88 -5.46 8.63
C ARG A 207 13.87 -4.87 7.63
N SER A 208 13.92 -5.47 6.45
CA SER A 208 14.83 -5.05 5.39
C SER A 208 14.54 -3.61 4.92
N LEU A 209 15.60 -2.84 4.70
CA LEU A 209 15.51 -1.52 4.06
C LEU A 209 14.86 -1.59 2.67
N ARG A 210 14.98 -2.72 1.98
CA ARG A 210 14.36 -2.92 0.66
C ARG A 210 12.84 -2.94 0.69
N GLU A 211 12.24 -3.21 1.84
CA GLU A 211 10.78 -3.24 2.00
C GLU A 211 10.19 -1.83 2.15
N VAL A 212 11.02 -0.82 2.41
CA VAL A 212 10.54 0.56 2.60
C VAL A 212 10.29 1.22 1.24
N PRO A 213 9.06 1.64 0.93
CA PRO A 213 8.78 2.42 -0.28
C PRO A 213 9.64 3.69 -0.32
N GLY A 214 10.30 3.93 -1.43
CA GLY A 214 11.25 5.03 -1.58
C GLY A 214 12.72 4.63 -1.44
N ILE A 215 13.02 3.42 -0.95
CA ILE A 215 14.37 2.86 -0.96
C ILE A 215 14.46 1.85 -2.10
N GLY A 216 15.09 2.28 -3.20
CA GLY A 216 15.30 1.43 -4.35
C GLY A 216 16.46 0.45 -4.18
N PRO A 217 16.61 -0.53 -5.10
CA PRO A 217 17.67 -1.54 -5.04
C PRO A 217 19.07 -0.95 -4.98
N LYS A 218 19.32 0.13 -5.72
CA LYS A 218 20.62 0.79 -5.78
C LYS A 218 21.03 1.37 -4.42
N ARG A 219 20.11 2.07 -3.75
CA ARG A 219 20.37 2.64 -2.42
C ARG A 219 20.49 1.53 -1.37
N ALA A 220 19.65 0.52 -1.42
CA ALA A 220 19.73 -0.62 -0.50
C ALA A 220 21.08 -1.35 -0.62
N THR A 221 21.59 -1.55 -1.84
CA THR A 221 22.91 -2.14 -2.08
C THR A 221 24.03 -1.25 -1.51
N GLN A 222 23.95 0.06 -1.72
CA GLN A 222 24.91 1.01 -1.18
C GLN A 222 24.96 0.97 0.35
N LEU A 223 23.79 0.94 1.01
CA LEU A 223 23.71 0.85 2.47
C LEU A 223 24.24 -0.49 2.99
N ALA A 224 23.96 -1.58 2.28
CA ALA A 224 24.46 -2.91 2.64
C ALA A 224 25.99 -2.99 2.61
N GLU A 225 26.65 -2.27 1.71
CA GLU A 225 28.11 -2.17 1.67
C GLU A 225 28.69 -1.57 2.96
N TRP A 226 27.91 -0.77 3.67
CA TRP A 226 28.27 -0.21 4.98
C TRP A 226 27.75 -1.02 6.16
N GLY A 227 27.22 -2.21 5.91
CA GLY A 227 26.67 -3.08 6.94
C GLY A 227 25.26 -2.71 7.40
N LEU A 228 24.57 -1.82 6.68
CA LEU A 228 23.21 -1.39 6.99
C LEU A 228 22.24 -2.12 6.07
N VAL A 229 21.58 -3.14 6.59
CA VAL A 229 20.66 -4.00 5.85
C VAL A 229 19.22 -3.81 6.31
N THR A 230 19.00 -3.61 7.60
CA THR A 230 17.69 -3.44 8.21
C THR A 230 17.41 -1.97 8.57
N VAL A 231 16.11 -1.67 8.70
CA VAL A 231 15.66 -0.32 9.05
C VAL A 231 16.15 0.09 10.43
N ASP A 232 16.06 -0.80 11.40
CA ASP A 232 16.53 -0.55 12.77
C ASP A 232 18.04 -0.35 12.85
N GLU A 233 18.85 -1.10 12.08
CA GLU A 233 20.29 -0.87 11.99
C GLU A 233 20.61 0.55 11.49
N ALA A 234 19.92 1.00 10.43
CA ALA A 234 20.12 2.34 9.88
C ALA A 234 19.65 3.44 10.87
N TYR A 235 18.54 3.20 11.56
CA TYR A 235 18.01 4.13 12.55
C TYR A 235 18.96 4.29 13.75
N VAL A 236 19.48 3.18 14.27
CA VAL A 236 20.44 3.17 15.40
C VAL A 236 21.78 3.79 15.01
N PHE A 237 22.18 3.62 13.75
CA PHE A 237 23.40 4.27 13.22
C PHE A 237 23.34 5.79 13.38
N GLY A 238 22.16 6.36 13.33
CA GLY A 238 21.87 7.75 13.64
C GLY A 238 21.81 8.67 12.44
N GLU A 239 20.94 9.65 12.53
CA GLU A 239 20.65 10.59 11.42
C GLU A 239 21.88 11.33 10.94
N LEU A 240 22.72 11.81 11.87
CA LEU A 240 23.92 12.57 11.52
C LEU A 240 24.93 11.72 10.76
N ALA A 241 25.24 10.54 11.27
CA ALA A 241 26.18 9.62 10.64
C ALA A 241 25.65 9.10 9.29
N LEU A 242 24.38 8.76 9.23
CA LEU A 242 23.70 8.32 8.01
C LEU A 242 23.68 9.45 6.96
N GLY A 243 23.49 10.69 7.40
CA GLY A 243 23.51 11.87 6.54
C GLY A 243 24.85 12.11 5.87
N ARG A 244 25.95 11.85 6.58
CA ARG A 244 27.31 11.94 6.03
C ARG A 244 27.59 10.87 4.97
N MET A 245 26.98 9.70 5.10
CA MET A 245 27.21 8.56 4.20
C MET A 245 26.23 8.53 3.02
N ALA A 246 24.97 8.81 3.26
CA ALA A 246 23.88 8.62 2.28
C ALA A 246 23.15 9.91 1.90
N GLY A 247 23.53 11.05 2.48
CA GLY A 247 22.90 12.34 2.27
C GLY A 247 21.91 12.72 3.38
N GLU A 248 21.88 14.01 3.70
CA GLU A 248 21.09 14.56 4.81
C GLU A 248 19.58 14.40 4.59
N ARG A 249 19.12 14.59 3.36
CA ARG A 249 17.70 14.43 3.01
C ARG A 249 17.19 13.02 3.26
N PHE A 250 17.96 12.04 2.81
CA PHE A 250 17.64 10.64 3.00
C PHE A 250 17.63 10.28 4.49
N ALA A 251 18.66 10.66 5.22
CA ALA A 251 18.79 10.37 6.65
C ALA A 251 17.64 11.00 7.46
N SER A 252 17.30 12.25 7.19
CA SER A 252 16.18 12.93 7.82
C SER A 252 14.86 12.23 7.51
N TRP A 253 14.65 11.85 6.25
CA TRP A 253 13.43 11.16 5.83
C TRP A 253 13.31 9.79 6.50
N LEU A 254 14.36 8.97 6.52
CA LEU A 254 14.34 7.65 7.14
C LEU A 254 14.06 7.74 8.65
N THR A 255 14.71 8.70 9.32
CA THR A 255 14.46 8.95 10.74
C THR A 255 12.98 9.26 10.99
N ARG A 256 12.38 10.13 10.17
CA ARG A 256 10.96 10.47 10.28
C ARG A 256 10.03 9.28 9.95
N VAL A 257 10.41 8.42 9.03
CA VAL A 257 9.66 7.19 8.73
C VAL A 257 9.53 6.34 9.99
N VAL A 258 10.65 6.11 10.68
CA VAL A 258 10.69 5.29 11.90
C VAL A 258 10.02 6.00 13.08
N ASP A 259 10.17 7.33 13.19
CA ASP A 259 9.52 8.13 14.22
C ASP A 259 8.00 8.32 14.00
N GLY A 260 7.49 7.93 12.82
CA GLY A 260 6.07 8.08 12.50
C GLY A 260 5.64 9.51 12.21
N THR A 261 6.56 10.36 11.76
CA THR A 261 6.33 11.79 11.49
C THR A 261 6.36 12.16 10.00
N THR A 262 6.33 11.16 9.11
CA THR A 262 6.13 11.40 7.68
C THR A 262 4.67 11.72 7.37
N SER A 263 4.36 12.00 6.10
CA SER A 263 3.02 12.41 5.70
C SER A 263 1.92 11.48 6.21
N HIS A 264 0.91 12.09 6.81
CA HIS A 264 -0.36 11.49 7.24
C HIS A 264 -1.55 12.10 6.48
N GLU A 265 -1.32 12.73 5.35
CA GLU A 265 -2.36 13.35 4.54
C GLU A 265 -2.79 12.42 3.40
N VAL A 266 -4.11 12.27 3.26
CA VAL A 266 -4.75 11.67 2.10
C VAL A 266 -5.24 12.81 1.21
N ARG A 267 -4.79 12.81 -0.04
CA ARG A 267 -5.05 13.89 -1.00
C ARG A 267 -6.11 13.43 -2.00
N PRO A 268 -7.28 14.12 -2.02
CA PRO A 268 -8.34 13.78 -2.98
C PRO A 268 -7.92 13.96 -4.42
#